data_2d317491b362d644032c8259716eddaa
#
_entry.id   2d317491b362d644032c8259716eddaa
#
_cell.length_a   1.000
_cell.length_b   1.000
_cell.length_c   1.000
_cell.angle_alpha   90.00
_cell.angle_beta   90.00
_cell.angle_gamma   90.00
#
_symmetry.space_group_name_H-M   'P 1'
#
loop_
_entity.id
_entity.type
_entity.pdbx_description
1 polymer ?
#
loop_
_entity_poly.entity_id
_entity_poly.type
_entity_poly.pdbx_seq_one_letter_code
_entity_poly.pdbx_strand_id
1 'polypeptide(L)'
;MAVYYRTQGFIFKKKDIFEADRVFSIFTYDFGRLEIFGKAIRKITSKLRKGTEIFSLSEIDFIQGKNRKTLTNTITIEKFRNIMQDPARLKISYKISEILDNFIKGQEKDESIFTLLKETLNKLNNSNLQASGVQLIYYYFLWNFLSVIGYHPETQKCVVC
;
A
#
# COMPACT_ATOMS: atom_id res chain seq x y z
N MET A 1 -16.28 21.25 12.51
CA MET A 1 -15.36 20.58 13.43
C MET A 1 -14.54 19.59 12.63
N ALA A 2 -13.23 19.60 12.78
CA ALA A 2 -12.37 18.61 12.11
C ALA A 2 -12.29 17.35 12.98
N VAL A 3 -12.54 16.18 12.40
CA VAL A 3 -12.44 14.90 13.12
C VAL A 3 -11.07 14.30 12.85
N TYR A 4 -10.38 13.92 13.92
CA TYR A 4 -9.07 13.27 13.85
C TYR A 4 -9.23 11.75 13.78
N TYR A 5 -8.44 11.14 12.93
CA TYR A 5 -8.36 9.70 12.77
C TYR A 5 -6.91 9.25 12.85
N ARG A 6 -6.72 8.05 13.38
CA ARG A 6 -5.43 7.34 13.41
C ARG A 6 -5.63 5.92 12.88
N THR A 7 -4.75 5.47 12.03
CA THR A 7 -4.76 4.12 11.47
C THR A 7 -3.36 3.69 11.03
N GLN A 8 -3.18 2.39 10.85
CA GLN A 8 -1.99 1.86 10.20
C GLN A 8 -2.28 1.63 8.72
N GLY A 9 -1.31 1.88 7.86
CA GLY A 9 -1.51 1.69 6.44
C GLY A 9 -0.23 1.52 5.64
N PHE A 10 -0.36 0.85 4.51
CA PHE A 10 0.67 0.71 3.50
C PHE A 10 0.54 1.82 2.46
N ILE A 11 1.60 2.61 2.31
CA ILE A 11 1.67 3.63 1.28
C ILE A 11 2.09 2.95 -0.03
N PHE A 12 1.17 2.79 -0.97
CA PHE A 12 1.44 2.07 -2.21
C PHE A 12 1.54 2.96 -3.45
N LYS A 13 1.09 4.23 -3.34
CA LYS A 13 1.19 5.20 -4.44
C LYS A 13 1.33 6.61 -3.89
N LYS A 14 2.09 7.43 -4.59
CA LYS A 14 2.22 8.86 -4.32
C LYS A 14 2.18 9.65 -5.62
N LYS A 15 1.49 10.78 -5.61
CA LYS A 15 1.36 11.69 -6.74
C LYS A 15 1.68 13.10 -6.30
N ASP A 16 2.65 13.72 -6.94
CA ASP A 16 2.97 15.13 -6.69
C ASP A 16 1.89 16.01 -7.30
N ILE A 17 1.44 16.99 -6.52
CA ILE A 17 0.48 18.01 -6.91
C ILE A 17 0.99 19.36 -6.44
N PHE A 18 0.78 20.39 -7.24
CA PHE A 18 1.33 21.72 -7.00
C PHE A 18 2.86 21.69 -6.76
N GLU A 19 3.42 22.77 -6.24
CA GLU A 19 4.87 22.89 -6.07
C GLU A 19 5.44 22.05 -4.92
N ALA A 20 4.67 21.88 -3.83
CA ALA A 20 5.18 21.27 -2.60
C ALA A 20 4.27 20.20 -2.00
N ASP A 21 3.11 19.97 -2.58
CA ASP A 21 2.09 19.08 -2.05
C ASP A 21 2.13 17.70 -2.72
N ARG A 22 1.54 16.71 -2.07
CA ARG A 22 1.48 15.33 -2.54
C ARG A 22 0.21 14.65 -2.08
N VAL A 23 -0.37 13.82 -2.92
CA VAL A 23 -1.43 12.87 -2.54
C VAL A 23 -0.82 11.48 -2.37
N PHE A 24 -1.18 10.81 -1.31
CA PHE A 24 -0.82 9.44 -1.01
C PHE A 24 -2.04 8.54 -1.17
N SER A 25 -1.89 7.45 -1.91
CA SER A 25 -2.84 6.34 -1.86
C SER A 25 -2.32 5.32 -0.86
N ILE A 26 -3.13 5.05 0.15
CA ILE A 26 -2.76 4.25 1.31
C ILE A 26 -3.83 3.18 1.50
N PHE A 27 -3.40 1.93 1.67
CA PHE A 27 -4.30 0.88 2.10
C PHE A 27 -4.21 0.73 3.61
N THR A 28 -5.28 1.11 4.30
CA THR A 28 -5.33 1.20 5.76
C THR A 28 -6.04 0.00 6.37
N TYR A 29 -5.69 -0.30 7.63
CA TYR A 29 -6.31 -1.38 8.38
C TYR A 29 -7.78 -1.10 8.70
N ASP A 30 -8.11 0.14 9.09
CA ASP A 30 -9.44 0.48 9.60
C ASP A 30 -10.41 0.98 8.54
N PHE A 31 -9.89 1.57 7.44
CA PHE A 31 -10.72 2.31 6.48
C PHE A 31 -10.52 1.84 5.03
N GLY A 32 -9.80 0.73 4.79
CA GLY A 32 -9.47 0.30 3.45
C GLY A 32 -8.61 1.32 2.69
N ARG A 33 -8.90 1.55 1.42
CA ARG A 33 -8.15 2.49 0.59
C ARG A 33 -8.52 3.93 0.91
N LEU A 34 -7.52 4.74 1.23
CA LEU A 34 -7.64 6.18 1.44
C LEU A 34 -6.73 6.96 0.51
N GLU A 35 -7.21 8.13 0.08
CA GLU A 35 -6.37 9.16 -0.52
C GLU A 35 -6.19 10.29 0.50
N ILE A 36 -4.95 10.54 0.89
CA ILE A 36 -4.59 11.51 1.93
C ILE A 36 -3.67 12.57 1.34
N PHE A 37 -4.05 13.81 1.53
CA PHE A 37 -3.33 14.99 1.07
C PHE A 37 -2.24 15.39 2.07
N GLY A 38 -1.00 15.44 1.61
CA GLY A 38 0.15 15.95 2.36
C GLY A 38 0.50 17.37 1.93
N LYS A 39 0.14 18.35 2.75
CA LYS A 39 0.45 19.76 2.49
C LYS A 39 1.92 20.05 2.73
N ALA A 40 2.57 20.73 1.78
CA ALA A 40 3.98 21.17 1.86
C ALA A 40 4.98 20.04 2.20
N ILE A 41 4.61 18.79 1.91
CA ILE A 41 5.38 17.60 2.33
C ILE A 41 6.72 17.46 1.60
N ARG A 42 6.84 18.05 0.41
CA ARG A 42 8.07 18.03 -0.39
C ARG A 42 9.11 19.05 0.08
N LYS A 43 8.74 19.99 0.96
CA LYS A 43 9.69 20.92 1.56
C LYS A 43 10.69 20.16 2.43
N ILE A 44 11.95 20.55 2.37
CA ILE A 44 13.06 19.93 3.15
C ILE A 44 12.77 19.99 4.65
N THR A 45 12.11 21.04 5.11
CA THR A 45 11.73 21.27 6.51
C THR A 45 10.54 20.41 6.98
N SER A 46 9.88 19.68 6.08
CA SER A 46 8.70 18.91 6.45
C SER A 46 9.05 17.68 7.31
N LYS A 47 8.56 17.67 8.54
CA LYS A 47 8.70 16.55 9.48
C LYS A 47 7.97 15.29 9.00
N LEU A 48 6.90 15.45 8.21
CA LEU A 48 6.07 14.36 7.71
C LEU A 48 6.76 13.53 6.60
N ARG A 49 7.80 14.06 5.97
CA ARG A 49 8.48 13.44 4.84
C ARG A 49 9.05 12.06 5.17
N LYS A 50 9.59 11.88 6.38
CA LYS A 50 10.26 10.63 6.80
C LYS A 50 9.32 9.44 6.92
N GLY A 51 8.05 9.66 7.27
CA GLY A 51 7.07 8.60 7.46
C GLY A 51 6.19 8.32 6.25
N THR A 52 6.47 8.95 5.09
CA THR A 52 5.65 8.85 3.88
C THR A 52 6.41 8.22 2.71
N GLU A 53 7.32 7.30 3.00
CA GLU A 53 8.02 6.54 1.97
C GLU A 53 7.08 5.51 1.33
N ILE A 54 7.20 5.33 0.02
CA ILE A 54 6.43 4.31 -0.69
C ILE A 54 6.87 2.91 -0.23
N PHE A 55 5.96 1.97 -0.24
CA PHE A 55 6.18 0.60 0.24
C PHE A 55 6.69 0.54 1.69
N SER A 56 6.11 1.37 2.56
CA SER A 56 6.31 1.31 4.01
C SER A 56 4.98 1.09 4.71
N LEU A 57 5.03 0.44 5.86
CA LEU A 57 3.93 0.41 6.82
C LEU A 57 4.12 1.55 7.80
N SER A 58 3.15 2.42 7.90
CA SER A 58 3.20 3.59 8.77
C SER A 58 1.93 3.75 9.59
N GLU A 59 2.06 4.26 10.81
CA GLU A 59 0.95 4.85 11.53
C GLU A 59 0.69 6.24 10.95
N ILE A 60 -0.55 6.55 10.69
CA ILE A 60 -0.98 7.72 9.93
C ILE A 60 -2.07 8.43 10.69
N ASP A 61 -1.83 9.67 11.04
CA ASP A 61 -2.83 10.56 11.61
C ASP A 61 -3.32 11.52 10.52
N PHE A 62 -4.61 11.63 10.38
CA PHE A 62 -5.22 12.56 9.42
C PHE A 62 -6.48 13.20 9.96
N ILE A 63 -6.83 14.34 9.39
CA ILE A 63 -8.10 15.01 9.63
C ILE A 63 -9.01 14.88 8.42
N GLN A 64 -10.27 14.57 8.69
CA GLN A 64 -11.33 14.64 7.68
C GLN A 64 -11.85 16.06 7.61
N GLY A 65 -11.44 16.77 6.54
CA GLY A 65 -12.01 18.05 6.20
C GLY A 65 -13.27 17.91 5.35
N LYS A 66 -13.86 19.04 4.98
CA LYS A 66 -15.09 19.06 4.17
C LYS A 66 -14.94 18.37 2.81
N ASN A 67 -13.79 18.56 2.14
CA ASN A 67 -13.58 18.08 0.77
C ASN A 67 -12.43 17.06 0.66
N ARG A 68 -11.58 16.93 1.66
CA ARG A 68 -10.40 16.05 1.58
C ARG A 68 -9.89 15.63 2.96
N LYS A 69 -9.18 14.52 2.98
CA LYS A 69 -8.40 14.05 4.14
C LYS A 69 -7.02 14.67 4.08
N THR A 70 -6.55 15.23 5.18
CA THR A 70 -5.24 15.89 5.25
C THR A 70 -4.36 15.21 6.29
N LEU A 71 -3.16 14.85 5.89
CA LEU A 71 -2.14 14.23 6.75
C LEU A 71 -1.68 15.25 7.82
N THR A 72 -1.70 14.83 9.09
CA THR A 72 -1.27 15.65 10.22
C THR A 72 -0.01 15.10 10.89
N ASN A 73 0.12 13.77 10.92
CA ASN A 73 1.30 13.12 11.46
C ASN A 73 1.51 11.76 10.80
N THR A 74 2.75 11.25 10.82
CA THR A 74 3.08 9.93 10.34
C THR A 74 4.32 9.39 11.03
N ILE A 75 4.25 8.12 11.43
CA ILE A 75 5.35 7.40 12.08
C ILE A 75 5.55 6.09 11.32
N THR A 76 6.74 5.87 10.78
CA THR A 76 7.06 4.60 10.12
C THR A 76 7.13 3.48 11.15
N ILE A 77 6.35 2.42 10.93
CA ILE A 77 6.38 1.18 11.72
C ILE A 77 7.41 0.23 11.12
N GLU A 78 7.35 0.03 9.80
CA GLU A 78 8.21 -0.91 9.09
C GLU A 78 8.65 -0.36 7.73
N LYS A 79 9.96 -0.46 7.45
CA LYS A 79 10.56 -0.13 6.15
C LYS A 79 11.05 -1.39 5.46
N PHE A 80 10.57 -1.62 4.27
CA PHE A 80 11.00 -2.75 3.45
C PHE A 80 12.22 -2.39 2.61
N ARG A 81 13.37 -2.26 3.24
CA ARG A 81 14.60 -1.72 2.63
C ARG A 81 15.10 -2.53 1.44
N ASN A 82 15.02 -3.85 1.52
CA ASN A 82 15.50 -4.72 0.44
C ASN A 82 14.65 -4.56 -0.83
N ILE A 83 13.37 -4.22 -0.70
CA ILE A 83 12.51 -3.90 -1.83
C ILE A 83 13.02 -2.66 -2.56
N MET A 84 13.40 -1.62 -1.82
CA MET A 84 13.85 -0.35 -2.41
C MET A 84 15.24 -0.43 -3.03
N GLN A 85 16.07 -1.39 -2.61
CA GLN A 85 17.44 -1.57 -3.08
C GLN A 85 17.55 -2.53 -4.27
N ASP A 86 16.54 -3.34 -4.54
CA ASP A 86 16.53 -4.32 -5.61
C ASP A 86 15.49 -3.96 -6.69
N PRO A 87 15.94 -3.65 -7.92
CA PRO A 87 15.04 -3.27 -9.02
C PRO A 87 13.97 -4.31 -9.35
N ALA A 88 14.27 -5.61 -9.21
CA ALA A 88 13.33 -6.69 -9.48
C ALA A 88 12.20 -6.69 -8.44
N ARG A 89 12.54 -6.59 -7.17
CA ARG A 89 11.57 -6.51 -6.06
C ARG A 89 10.73 -5.24 -6.15
N LEU A 90 11.38 -4.12 -6.46
CA LEU A 90 10.70 -2.83 -6.64
C LEU A 90 9.68 -2.90 -7.78
N LYS A 91 10.05 -3.51 -8.91
CA LYS A 91 9.15 -3.72 -10.06
C LYS A 91 7.90 -4.53 -9.66
N ILE A 92 8.07 -5.60 -8.89
CA ILE A 92 6.95 -6.41 -8.41
C ILE A 92 6.07 -5.61 -7.45
N SER A 93 6.65 -4.82 -6.55
CA SER A 93 5.88 -3.97 -5.64
C SER A 93 5.04 -2.92 -6.40
N TYR A 94 5.55 -2.35 -7.48
CA TYR A 94 4.76 -1.46 -8.34
C TYR A 94 3.62 -2.20 -9.05
N LYS A 95 3.84 -3.43 -9.55
CA LYS A 95 2.75 -4.23 -10.13
C LYS A 95 1.64 -4.53 -9.12
N ILE A 96 2.01 -4.83 -7.87
CA ILE A 96 1.03 -5.01 -6.78
C ILE A 96 0.26 -3.72 -6.53
N SER A 97 0.95 -2.58 -6.54
CA SER A 97 0.30 -1.25 -6.40
C SER A 97 -0.70 -0.97 -7.51
N GLU A 98 -0.40 -1.35 -8.74
CA GLU A 98 -1.33 -1.20 -9.88
C GLU A 98 -2.58 -2.06 -9.70
N ILE A 99 -2.43 -3.28 -9.19
CA ILE A 99 -3.58 -4.15 -8.86
C ILE A 99 -4.46 -3.48 -7.81
N LEU A 100 -3.88 -3.00 -6.72
CA LEU A 100 -4.63 -2.29 -5.68
C LEU A 100 -5.33 -1.05 -6.23
N ASP A 101 -4.63 -0.27 -7.04
CA ASP A 101 -5.17 0.97 -7.63
C ASP A 101 -6.34 0.71 -8.59
N ASN A 102 -6.28 -0.40 -9.33
CA ASN A 102 -7.30 -0.75 -10.31
C ASN A 102 -8.53 -1.44 -9.70
N PHE A 103 -8.34 -2.31 -8.73
CA PHE A 103 -9.42 -3.15 -8.21
C PHE A 103 -10.05 -2.61 -6.93
N ILE A 104 -9.31 -1.89 -6.10
CA ILE A 104 -9.83 -1.36 -4.84
C ILE A 104 -10.16 0.12 -5.00
N LYS A 105 -11.43 0.46 -5.11
CA LYS A 105 -11.89 1.84 -5.27
C LYS A 105 -12.57 2.42 -4.03
N GLY A 106 -13.11 1.58 -3.16
CA GLY A 106 -13.87 1.97 -1.98
C GLY A 106 -13.04 2.15 -0.71
N GLN A 107 -13.66 2.77 0.29
CA GLN A 107 -13.10 2.94 1.63
C GLN A 107 -13.66 1.87 2.57
N GLU A 108 -13.66 0.63 2.12
CA GLU A 108 -14.15 -0.50 2.90
C GLU A 108 -12.99 -1.21 3.58
N LYS A 109 -13.14 -1.42 4.89
CA LYS A 109 -12.18 -2.20 5.66
C LYS A 109 -12.09 -3.62 5.12
N ASP A 110 -10.90 -4.08 4.84
CA ASP A 110 -10.62 -5.46 4.44
C ASP A 110 -9.33 -5.97 5.09
N GLU A 111 -9.51 -6.72 6.18
CA GLU A 111 -8.39 -7.27 6.94
C GLU A 111 -7.64 -8.36 6.16
N SER A 112 -8.32 -9.08 5.27
CA SER A 112 -7.70 -10.13 4.46
C SER A 112 -6.73 -9.54 3.45
N ILE A 113 -7.12 -8.45 2.78
CA ILE A 113 -6.22 -7.73 1.86
C ILE A 113 -5.07 -7.08 2.63
N PHE A 114 -5.33 -6.50 3.81
CA PHE A 114 -4.28 -5.89 4.63
C PHE A 114 -3.23 -6.92 5.06
N THR A 115 -3.68 -8.08 5.52
CA THR A 115 -2.81 -9.20 5.93
C THR A 115 -2.02 -9.73 4.73
N LEU A 116 -2.67 -9.94 3.58
CA LEU A 116 -2.03 -10.39 2.35
C LEU A 116 -0.93 -9.42 1.90
N LEU A 117 -1.17 -8.11 1.95
CA LEU A 117 -0.16 -7.09 1.64
C LEU A 117 1.03 -7.18 2.59
N LYS A 118 0.77 -7.27 3.88
CA LYS A 118 1.83 -7.38 4.90
C LYS A 118 2.72 -8.61 4.67
N GLU A 119 2.10 -9.77 4.47
CA GLU A 119 2.81 -11.00 4.18
C GLU A 119 3.62 -10.93 2.89
N THR A 120 3.03 -10.38 1.82
CA THR A 120 3.67 -10.25 0.51
C THR A 120 4.89 -9.33 0.58
N LEU A 121 4.77 -8.16 1.20
CA LEU A 121 5.89 -7.23 1.34
C LEU A 121 6.99 -7.81 2.24
N ASN A 122 6.64 -8.53 3.30
CA ASN A 122 7.61 -9.24 4.13
C ASN A 122 8.38 -10.32 3.35
N LYS A 123 7.68 -11.12 2.53
CA LYS A 123 8.31 -12.12 1.64
C LYS A 123 9.24 -11.45 0.62
N LEU A 124 8.81 -10.35 -0.01
CA LEU A 124 9.65 -9.58 -0.93
C LEU A 124 10.85 -8.93 -0.25
N ASN A 125 10.72 -8.58 1.03
CA ASN A 125 11.81 -7.95 1.78
C ASN A 125 12.84 -8.96 2.34
N ASN A 126 12.59 -10.26 2.22
CA ASN A 126 13.50 -11.28 2.73
C ASN A 126 14.85 -11.20 2.00
N SER A 127 15.96 -11.06 2.77
CA SER A 127 17.32 -10.96 2.23
C SER A 127 17.76 -12.21 1.46
N ASN A 128 17.27 -13.38 1.86
CA ASN A 128 17.62 -14.68 1.25
C ASN A 128 16.79 -15.01 0.00
N LEU A 129 15.90 -14.11 -0.43
CA LEU A 129 15.06 -14.32 -1.59
C LEU A 129 15.89 -14.29 -2.89
N GLN A 130 15.89 -15.40 -3.61
CA GLN A 130 16.53 -15.50 -4.92
C GLN A 130 15.68 -14.82 -6.01
N ALA A 131 16.31 -14.44 -7.13
CA ALA A 131 15.65 -13.76 -8.23
C ALA A 131 14.44 -14.51 -8.80
N SER A 132 14.52 -15.84 -8.89
CA SER A 132 13.39 -16.70 -9.31
C SER A 132 12.21 -16.64 -8.35
N GLY A 133 12.46 -16.49 -7.04
CA GLY A 133 11.44 -16.38 -6.02
C GLY A 133 10.65 -15.06 -6.08
N VAL A 134 11.25 -13.99 -6.57
CA VAL A 134 10.59 -12.66 -6.66
C VAL A 134 9.34 -12.73 -7.54
N GLN A 135 9.43 -13.39 -8.69
CA GLN A 135 8.29 -13.55 -9.60
C GLN A 135 7.21 -14.46 -9.00
N LEU A 136 7.60 -15.49 -8.27
CA LEU A 136 6.63 -16.39 -7.60
C LEU A 136 5.82 -15.66 -6.53
N ILE A 137 6.42 -14.71 -5.81
CA ILE A 137 5.70 -13.89 -4.83
C ILE A 137 4.61 -13.02 -5.50
N TYR A 138 4.88 -12.51 -6.70
CA TYR A 138 3.85 -11.79 -7.47
C TYR A 138 2.64 -12.68 -7.78
N TYR A 139 2.87 -13.91 -8.27
CA TYR A 139 1.77 -14.84 -8.54
C TYR A 139 1.07 -15.31 -7.27
N TYR A 140 1.80 -15.49 -6.18
CA TYR A 140 1.23 -15.75 -4.87
C TYR A 140 0.27 -14.63 -4.44
N PHE A 141 0.71 -13.38 -4.56
CA PHE A 141 -0.15 -12.23 -4.27
C PHE A 141 -1.38 -12.22 -5.16
N LEU A 142 -1.20 -12.29 -6.49
CA LEU A 142 -2.29 -12.20 -7.46
C LEU A 142 -3.35 -13.28 -7.22
N TRP A 143 -2.92 -14.52 -7.00
CA TRP A 143 -3.81 -15.64 -6.74
C TRP A 143 -4.65 -15.46 -5.47
N ASN A 144 -4.00 -15.12 -4.37
CA ASN A 144 -4.68 -14.88 -3.10
C ASN A 144 -5.58 -13.64 -3.16
N PHE A 145 -5.14 -12.59 -3.84
CA PHE A 145 -5.93 -11.38 -4.04
C PHE A 145 -7.22 -11.67 -4.81
N LEU A 146 -7.14 -12.40 -5.92
CA LEU A 146 -8.31 -12.81 -6.68
C LEU A 146 -9.28 -13.64 -5.82
N SER A 147 -8.76 -14.55 -5.01
CA SER A 147 -9.58 -15.33 -4.09
C SER A 147 -10.30 -14.45 -3.06
N VAL A 148 -9.61 -13.46 -2.48
CA VAL A 148 -10.20 -12.55 -1.48
C VAL A 148 -11.30 -11.68 -2.08
N ILE A 149 -11.11 -11.19 -3.31
CA ILE A 149 -12.14 -10.37 -3.99
C ILE A 149 -13.26 -11.19 -4.66
N GLY A 150 -13.31 -12.50 -4.43
CA GLY A 150 -14.40 -13.38 -4.86
C GLY A 150 -14.19 -14.10 -6.19
N TYR A 151 -13.03 -13.95 -6.84
CA TYR A 151 -12.68 -14.71 -8.02
C TYR A 151 -11.88 -15.95 -7.64
N HIS A 152 -12.57 -17.05 -7.28
CA HIS A 152 -11.95 -18.33 -7.01
C HIS A 152 -11.77 -19.10 -8.32
N PRO A 153 -10.54 -19.19 -8.85
CA PRO A 153 -10.30 -20.04 -10.02
C PRO A 153 -10.48 -21.51 -9.62
N GLU A 154 -11.34 -22.23 -10.35
CA GLU A 154 -11.51 -23.67 -10.16
C GLU A 154 -10.28 -24.41 -10.72
N THR A 155 -9.49 -25.00 -9.84
CA THR A 155 -8.25 -25.71 -10.20
C THR A 155 -8.34 -27.23 -10.02
N GLN A 156 -9.43 -27.71 -9.40
CA GLN A 156 -9.58 -29.14 -9.06
C GLN A 156 -10.44 -29.90 -10.05
N LYS A 157 -11.21 -29.20 -10.88
CA LYS A 157 -12.09 -29.80 -11.86
C LYS A 157 -11.85 -29.22 -13.25
N CYS A 158 -11.89 -30.08 -14.26
CA CYS A 158 -11.88 -29.62 -15.64
C CYS A 158 -13.19 -28.89 -15.94
N VAL A 159 -13.09 -27.69 -16.55
CA VAL A 159 -14.28 -26.88 -16.91
C VAL A 159 -15.08 -27.50 -18.09
N VAL A 160 -14.44 -28.39 -18.86
CA VAL A 160 -14.97 -28.97 -20.09
C VAL A 160 -15.50 -30.39 -19.87
N CYS A 161 -14.97 -31.12 -18.93
CA CYS A 161 -15.41 -32.46 -18.55
C CYS A 161 -15.99 -32.49 -17.15
#